data_51dccbd2a685c647cc87f12e49e4ca35
#
_entry.id   51dccbd2a685c647cc87f12e49e4ca35
#
_cell.length_a   1.000
_cell.length_b   1.000
_cell.length_c   1.000
_cell.angle_alpha   90.00
_cell.angle_beta   90.00
_cell.angle_gamma   90.00
#
_symmetry.space_group_name_H-M   'P 1'
#
loop_
_entity.id
_entity.type
_entity.pdbx_description
1 polymer ?
#
loop_
_entity_poly.entity_id
_entity_poly.type
_entity_poly.pdbx_seq_one_letter_code
_entity_poly.pdbx_strand_id
1 'polypeptide(L)'
;MPKEILKNSEFERNCGAYFNAIIIKFIYNFETNYSNEANTDLAHINFYNHIRNSVAHSNCCYKTIEGCDYVIFRDEAPFNKEQYCKITIKTADVGTLLTNLQNKIIEYLNPSLKE
;
A
#
# COMPACT_ATOMS: atom_id res chain seq x y z
N MET A 1 13.74 -17.36 -16.22
CA MET A 1 13.16 -16.09 -16.52
C MET A 1 12.40 -15.50 -15.35
N PRO A 2 11.39 -16.10 -14.83
CA PRO A 2 10.68 -15.51 -13.68
C PRO A 2 11.57 -15.23 -12.48
N LYS A 3 12.58 -16.05 -12.26
CA LYS A 3 13.53 -15.82 -11.20
C LYS A 3 14.24 -14.50 -11.29
N GLU A 4 14.65 -14.14 -12.48
CA GLU A 4 15.34 -12.88 -12.69
C GLU A 4 14.41 -11.71 -12.44
N ILE A 5 13.18 -11.85 -12.87
CA ILE A 5 12.17 -10.82 -12.65
C ILE A 5 11.92 -10.63 -11.16
N LEU A 6 11.78 -11.75 -10.43
CA LEU A 6 11.47 -11.70 -9.01
C LEU A 6 12.59 -11.10 -8.16
N LYS A 7 13.83 -11.18 -8.65
CA LYS A 7 14.97 -10.60 -7.95
C LYS A 7 15.28 -9.19 -8.41
N ASN A 8 14.61 -8.74 -9.43
CA ASN A 8 14.91 -7.47 -10.06
C ASN A 8 14.30 -6.32 -9.26
N SER A 9 15.13 -5.34 -8.91
CA SER A 9 14.64 -4.16 -8.21
C SER A 9 13.64 -3.37 -9.05
N GLU A 10 13.73 -3.50 -10.37
CA GLU A 10 12.75 -2.89 -11.26
C GLU A 10 11.38 -3.51 -11.08
N PHE A 11 11.32 -4.84 -10.92
CA PHE A 11 10.07 -5.53 -10.65
C PHE A 11 9.46 -5.00 -9.36
N GLU A 12 10.26 -4.87 -8.30
CA GLU A 12 9.77 -4.35 -7.03
C GLU A 12 9.24 -2.93 -7.17
N ARG A 13 9.97 -2.09 -7.89
CA ARG A 13 9.54 -0.71 -8.11
C ARG A 13 8.23 -0.67 -8.89
N ASN A 14 8.10 -1.51 -9.91
CA ASN A 14 6.89 -1.55 -10.72
C ASN A 14 5.70 -2.04 -9.91
N CYS A 15 5.88 -3.05 -9.07
CA CYS A 15 4.82 -3.53 -8.19
C CYS A 15 4.41 -2.43 -7.20
N GLY A 16 5.40 -1.73 -6.65
CA GLY A 16 5.12 -0.63 -5.75
C GLY A 16 4.36 0.50 -6.44
N ALA A 17 4.75 0.83 -7.66
CA ALA A 17 4.09 1.88 -8.42
C ALA A 17 2.66 1.49 -8.77
N TYR A 18 2.43 0.25 -9.19
CA TYR A 18 1.07 -0.23 -9.47
C TYR A 18 0.21 -0.20 -8.21
N PHE A 19 0.76 -0.68 -7.10
CA PHE A 19 0.05 -0.69 -5.83
C PHE A 19 -0.34 0.72 -5.44
N ASN A 20 0.62 1.64 -5.54
CA ASN A 20 0.38 3.02 -5.14
C ASN A 20 -0.72 3.67 -5.98
N ALA A 21 -0.67 3.46 -7.28
CA ALA A 21 -1.66 4.02 -8.19
C ALA A 21 -3.07 3.48 -7.89
N ILE A 22 -3.16 2.22 -7.46
CA ILE A 22 -4.43 1.60 -7.15
C ILE A 22 -4.93 2.06 -5.77
N ILE A 23 -4.05 2.03 -4.75
CA ILE A 23 -4.48 2.28 -3.39
C ILE A 23 -4.98 3.71 -3.19
N ILE A 24 -4.43 4.67 -3.91
CA ILE A 24 -4.86 6.06 -3.80
C ILE A 24 -6.36 6.20 -4.00
N LYS A 25 -6.95 5.34 -4.84
CA LYS A 25 -8.37 5.36 -5.12
C LYS A 25 -9.23 4.87 -3.98
N PHE A 26 -8.63 4.14 -3.03
CA PHE A 26 -9.36 3.48 -1.96
C PHE A 26 -9.07 4.07 -0.59
N ILE A 27 -8.17 5.04 -0.49
CA ILE A 27 -7.84 5.62 0.80
C ILE A 27 -9.03 6.40 1.33
N TYR A 28 -9.50 6.00 2.50
CA TYR A 28 -10.57 6.70 3.20
C TYR A 28 -10.01 7.89 3.96
N ASN A 29 -8.87 7.69 4.64
CA ASN A 29 -8.22 8.75 5.41
C ASN A 29 -6.73 8.47 5.49
N PHE A 30 -5.93 9.52 5.46
CA PHE A 30 -4.49 9.43 5.60
C PHE A 30 -4.01 10.55 6.52
N GLU A 31 -3.22 10.16 7.52
CA GLU A 31 -2.58 11.09 8.44
C GLU A 31 -1.09 10.81 8.44
N THR A 32 -0.27 11.84 8.48
CA THR A 32 1.17 11.67 8.61
C THR A 32 1.76 12.88 9.34
N ASN A 33 2.75 12.61 10.16
CA ASN A 33 3.58 13.66 10.74
C ASN A 33 5.04 13.55 10.31
N TYR A 34 5.33 12.71 9.30
CA TYR A 34 6.65 12.72 8.68
C TYR A 34 6.86 14.05 7.99
N SER A 35 7.99 14.70 8.28
CA SER A 35 8.26 16.03 7.74
C SER A 35 8.35 16.04 6.22
N ASN A 36 8.85 14.96 5.64
CA ASN A 36 8.99 14.88 4.18
C ASN A 36 7.67 14.59 3.47
N GLU A 37 6.61 14.31 4.23
CA GLU A 37 5.29 14.05 3.65
C GLU A 37 4.28 15.14 3.93
N ALA A 38 4.59 16.04 4.86
CA ALA A 38 3.71 17.15 5.16
C ALA A 38 3.58 18.01 3.90
N ASN A 39 2.38 18.32 3.52
CA ASN A 39 2.10 19.13 2.33
C ASN A 39 2.51 18.49 1.01
N THR A 40 2.64 17.16 0.99
CA THR A 40 2.97 16.42 -0.23
C THR A 40 1.70 15.84 -0.83
N ASP A 41 1.57 15.92 -2.15
CA ASP A 41 0.43 15.31 -2.84
C ASP A 41 0.41 13.81 -2.60
N LEU A 42 -0.78 13.24 -2.48
CA LEU A 42 -0.93 11.80 -2.25
C LEU A 42 -0.21 10.98 -3.33
N ALA A 43 -0.19 11.47 -4.56
CA ALA A 43 0.47 10.76 -5.66
C ALA A 43 1.97 10.59 -5.43
N HIS A 44 2.58 11.39 -4.58
CA HIS A 44 4.02 11.34 -4.32
C HIS A 44 4.37 10.65 -3.00
N ILE A 45 3.38 10.13 -2.28
CA ILE A 45 3.61 9.40 -1.05
C ILE A 45 3.71 7.92 -1.37
N ASN A 46 4.69 7.25 -0.79
CA ASN A 46 4.90 5.83 -1.04
C ASN A 46 4.04 4.98 -0.11
N PHE A 47 2.76 4.86 -0.43
CA PHE A 47 1.82 4.08 0.38
C PHE A 47 2.18 2.60 0.42
N TYR A 48 2.74 2.09 -0.68
CA TYR A 48 3.16 0.69 -0.71
C TYR A 48 4.15 0.38 0.41
N ASN A 49 5.19 1.21 0.57
CA ASN A 49 6.16 1.02 1.62
C ASN A 49 5.55 1.14 3.02
N HIS A 50 4.69 2.12 3.20
CA HIS A 50 4.06 2.32 4.50
C HIS A 50 3.19 1.12 4.89
N ILE A 51 2.40 0.61 3.97
CA ILE A 51 1.54 -0.54 4.25
C ILE A 51 2.40 -1.79 4.48
N ARG A 52 3.42 -1.99 3.65
CA ARG A 52 4.32 -3.13 3.82
C ARG A 52 4.97 -3.10 5.20
N ASN A 53 5.45 -1.94 5.63
CA ASN A 53 6.08 -1.79 6.92
C ASN A 53 5.10 -2.04 8.06
N SER A 54 3.89 -1.52 7.95
CA SER A 54 2.88 -1.71 9.00
C SER A 54 2.52 -3.18 9.16
N VAL A 55 2.40 -3.91 8.05
CA VAL A 55 2.11 -5.34 8.09
C VAL A 55 3.29 -6.11 8.67
N ALA A 56 4.51 -5.78 8.24
CA ALA A 56 5.72 -6.45 8.72
C ALA A 56 5.90 -6.28 10.23
N HIS A 57 5.46 -5.15 10.78
CA HIS A 57 5.58 -4.86 12.21
C HIS A 57 4.30 -5.13 12.97
N SER A 58 3.32 -5.76 12.33
CA SER A 58 2.02 -6.09 12.93
C SER A 58 1.29 -4.86 13.48
N ASN A 59 1.46 -3.73 12.80
CA ASN A 59 0.84 -2.47 13.18
C ASN A 59 -0.39 -2.17 12.33
N CYS A 60 -1.29 -3.12 12.25
CA CYS A 60 -2.57 -2.88 11.58
C CYS A 60 -3.70 -3.39 12.46
N CYS A 61 -4.84 -2.74 12.39
CA CYS A 61 -5.98 -3.10 13.21
C CYS A 61 -7.28 -2.80 12.47
N TYR A 62 -8.37 -3.33 13.01
CA TYR A 62 -9.71 -3.08 12.49
C TYR A 62 -10.39 -2.06 13.37
N LYS A 63 -11.25 -1.26 12.76
CA LYS A 63 -12.05 -0.31 13.50
C LYS A 63 -13.41 -0.15 12.82
N THR A 64 -14.47 -0.09 13.61
CA THR A 64 -15.82 0.15 13.10
C THR A 64 -16.18 1.59 13.38
N ILE A 65 -16.58 2.32 12.34
CA ILE A 65 -17.01 3.71 12.45
C ILE A 65 -18.37 3.81 11.78
N GLU A 66 -19.38 4.19 12.56
CA GLU A 66 -20.73 4.39 12.04
C GLU A 66 -21.23 3.20 11.22
N GLY A 67 -20.98 1.99 11.73
CA GLY A 67 -21.46 0.77 11.08
C GLY A 67 -20.62 0.25 9.93
N CYS A 68 -19.55 0.94 9.58
CA CYS A 68 -18.64 0.48 8.53
C CYS A 68 -17.32 0.03 9.15
N ASP A 69 -16.75 -1.04 8.60
CA ASP A 69 -15.48 -1.58 9.07
C ASP A 69 -14.34 -1.05 8.24
N TYR A 70 -13.25 -0.70 8.93
CA TYR A 70 -12.05 -0.17 8.31
C TYR A 70 -10.84 -0.95 8.79
N VAL A 71 -9.81 -0.99 7.93
CA VAL A 71 -8.48 -1.46 8.30
C VAL A 71 -7.59 -0.24 8.40
N ILE A 72 -6.84 -0.13 9.48
CA ILE A 72 -5.91 0.98 9.70
C ILE A 72 -4.51 0.42 9.70
N PHE A 73 -3.67 0.94 8.80
CA PHE A 73 -2.26 0.59 8.70
C PHE A 73 -1.47 1.73 9.31
N ARG A 74 -0.67 1.41 10.33
CA ARG A 74 0.18 2.41 10.99
C ARG A 74 1.63 2.05 10.77
N ASP A 75 2.39 2.97 10.17
CA ASP A 75 3.83 2.82 9.97
C ASP A 75 4.55 3.84 10.86
N GLU A 76 5.41 3.34 11.74
CA GLU A 76 6.16 4.17 12.70
C GLU A 76 7.63 4.17 12.34
N ALA A 77 8.28 5.29 12.56
CA ALA A 77 9.72 5.38 12.35
C ALA A 77 10.44 4.43 13.33
N PRO A 78 11.50 3.73 12.88
CA PRO A 78 12.15 2.70 13.70
C PRO A 78 12.67 3.20 15.05
N PHE A 79 13.12 4.43 15.12
CA PHE A 79 13.73 4.96 16.33
C PHE A 79 12.93 6.08 16.99
N ASN A 80 11.75 6.38 16.43
CA ASN A 80 10.90 7.42 16.98
C ASN A 80 9.46 7.14 16.65
N LYS A 81 8.77 6.47 17.57
CA LYS A 81 7.36 6.06 17.35
C LYS A 81 6.40 7.24 17.31
N GLU A 82 6.87 8.42 17.67
CA GLU A 82 6.06 9.63 17.54
C GLU A 82 5.98 10.09 16.09
N GLN A 83 6.92 9.64 15.25
CA GLN A 83 6.82 9.87 13.81
C GLN A 83 6.11 8.68 13.20
N TYR A 84 4.97 8.93 12.59
CA TYR A 84 4.14 7.87 12.05
C TYR A 84 3.27 8.36 10.91
N CYS A 85 2.74 7.40 10.17
CA CYS A 85 1.61 7.67 9.30
C CYS A 85 0.53 6.62 9.53
N LYS A 86 -0.71 6.98 9.24
CA LYS A 86 -1.86 6.08 9.36
C LYS A 86 -2.64 6.13 8.07
N ILE A 87 -2.90 4.97 7.50
CA ILE A 87 -3.68 4.83 6.27
C ILE A 87 -4.92 4.03 6.62
N THR A 88 -6.09 4.59 6.35
CA THR A 88 -7.36 3.93 6.65
C THR A 88 -8.06 3.58 5.35
N ILE A 89 -8.47 2.31 5.21
CA ILE A 89 -9.15 1.80 4.03
C ILE A 89 -10.37 1.02 4.50
N LYS A 90 -11.48 1.15 3.78
CA LYS A 90 -12.66 0.34 4.10
C LYS A 90 -12.32 -1.13 3.89
N THR A 91 -12.70 -1.95 4.86
CA THR A 91 -12.44 -3.40 4.78
C THR A 91 -13.00 -3.99 3.50
N ALA A 92 -14.17 -3.53 3.07
CA ALA A 92 -14.79 -4.01 1.84
C ALA A 92 -13.95 -3.71 0.59
N ASP A 93 -13.12 -2.67 0.64
CA ASP A 93 -12.29 -2.29 -0.52
C ASP A 93 -10.96 -3.05 -0.56
N VAL A 94 -10.55 -3.66 0.54
CA VAL A 94 -9.26 -4.36 0.59
C VAL A 94 -9.21 -5.51 -0.40
N GLY A 95 -10.31 -6.27 -0.52
CA GLY A 95 -10.38 -7.37 -1.47
C GLY A 95 -10.20 -6.89 -2.90
N THR A 96 -10.89 -5.81 -3.28
CA THR A 96 -10.77 -5.23 -4.61
C THR A 96 -9.36 -4.75 -4.88
N LEU A 97 -8.76 -4.09 -3.89
CA LEU A 97 -7.39 -3.60 -4.01
C LEU A 97 -6.41 -4.75 -4.27
N LEU A 98 -6.53 -5.83 -3.50
CA LEU A 98 -5.65 -6.98 -3.65
C LEU A 98 -5.85 -7.67 -5.00
N THR A 99 -7.10 -7.78 -5.46
CA THR A 99 -7.39 -8.39 -6.75
C THR A 99 -6.78 -7.58 -7.88
N ASN A 100 -6.91 -6.26 -7.83
CA ASN A 100 -6.34 -5.39 -8.84
C ASN A 100 -4.82 -5.50 -8.88
N LEU A 101 -4.19 -5.54 -7.72
CA LEU A 101 -2.73 -5.69 -7.65
C LEU A 101 -2.30 -7.05 -8.21
N GLN A 102 -3.01 -8.10 -7.83
CA GLN A 102 -2.70 -9.45 -8.30
C GLN A 102 -2.78 -9.52 -9.83
N ASN A 103 -3.81 -8.92 -10.41
CA ASN A 103 -3.97 -8.91 -11.86
C ASN A 103 -2.81 -8.18 -12.53
N LYS A 104 -2.35 -7.08 -11.97
CA LYS A 104 -1.22 -6.35 -12.54
C LYS A 104 0.06 -7.15 -12.45
N ILE A 105 0.28 -7.86 -11.36
CA ILE A 105 1.45 -8.71 -11.23
C ILE A 105 1.43 -9.84 -12.25
N ILE A 106 0.27 -10.46 -12.44
CA ILE A 106 0.12 -11.52 -13.43
C ILE A 106 0.41 -11.01 -14.82
N GLU A 107 -0.10 -9.84 -15.17
CA GLU A 107 0.19 -9.23 -16.48
C GLU A 107 1.68 -8.97 -16.66
N TYR A 108 2.34 -8.53 -15.61
CA TYR A 108 3.77 -8.26 -15.67
C TYR A 108 4.59 -9.52 -15.89
N LEU A 109 4.24 -10.59 -15.19
CA LEU A 109 4.99 -11.85 -15.25
C LEU A 109 4.67 -12.67 -16.49
N ASN A 110 3.45 -12.57 -16.99
CA ASN A 110 2.97 -13.40 -18.10
C ASN A 110 2.21 -12.56 -19.11
N PRO A 111 2.91 -11.66 -19.85
CA PRO A 111 2.22 -10.79 -20.79
C PRO A 111 1.41 -11.53 -21.85
N SER A 112 1.84 -12.75 -22.21
CA SER A 112 1.11 -13.54 -23.22
C SER A 112 -0.27 -13.95 -22.76
N LEU A 113 -0.53 -13.98 -21.47
CA LEU A 113 -1.85 -14.34 -20.96
C LEU A 113 -2.92 -13.28 -21.22
N LYS A 114 -2.49 -12.10 -21.62
CA LYS A 114 -3.42 -11.02 -21.93
C LYS A 114 -4.11 -11.24 -23.28
N GLU A 115 -3.52 -12.06 -24.08
CA GLU A 115 -4.09 -12.40 -25.37
C GLU A 115 -5.14 -13.47 -25.23
#